data_9e1162989da1465473817fe11e8220e2
#
_entry.id   9e1162989da1465473817fe11e8220e2
#
_cell.length_a   1.000
_cell.length_b   1.000
_cell.length_c   1.000
_cell.angle_alpha   90.00
_cell.angle_beta   90.00
_cell.angle_gamma   90.00
#
_symmetry.space_group_name_H-M   'P 1'
#
loop_
_entity.id
_entity.type
_entity.pdbx_description
1 polymer ?
#
loop_
_entity_poly.entity_id
_entity_poly.type
_entity_poly.pdbx_seq_one_letter_code
_entity_poly.pdbx_strand_id
1 'polypeptide(L)'
;LYKNPEKGGGGMLSDRIGAKARGLQDQPPLSVAEKLLLLVCAAALVFACAAGYTELDRQSKARTALTQVKAAQLAARAVAAQCYAAGAPYADHTSRDGFAAGIAEEIETLGSLPGTVTLLQVSADGYTVQQLLYAEGEMRALYDAETGYTVWRAEPRLHFDSGVNP
;
A
#
# COMPACT_ATOMS: atom_id res chain seq x y z
N LEU A 1 1.58 24.65 -70.48
CA LEU A 1 0.25 24.95 -69.89
C LEU A 1 -0.04 23.99 -68.74
N TYR A 2 0.32 24.37 -67.52
CA TYR A 2 -0.02 23.64 -66.28
C TYR A 2 -1.22 24.35 -65.63
N LYS A 3 -2.35 23.70 -65.59
CA LYS A 3 -3.58 24.18 -64.97
C LYS A 3 -3.62 23.67 -63.52
N ASN A 4 -3.51 24.55 -62.59
CA ASN A 4 -3.55 24.33 -61.16
C ASN A 4 -5.02 24.15 -60.70
N PRO A 5 -5.43 23.08 -60.01
CA PRO A 5 -6.74 23.02 -59.36
C PRO A 5 -6.50 23.24 -57.86
N GLU A 6 -6.55 24.48 -57.43
CA GLU A 6 -6.60 24.80 -56.03
C GLU A 6 -7.96 25.37 -55.60
N LYS A 7 -8.33 25.00 -54.37
CA LYS A 7 -9.34 25.57 -53.49
C LYS A 7 -10.76 24.95 -53.50
N GLY A 8 -11.00 24.14 -52.51
CA GLY A 8 -12.37 23.72 -52.18
C GLY A 8 -12.55 22.81 -50.99
N GLY A 9 -11.66 22.80 -49.97
CA GLY A 9 -11.81 21.88 -48.84
C GLY A 9 -11.81 22.45 -47.43
N GLY A 10 -11.48 23.73 -47.24
CA GLY A 10 -11.26 24.31 -45.91
C GLY A 10 -12.51 24.94 -45.24
N GLY A 11 -13.58 25.23 -45.98
CA GLY A 11 -14.72 25.97 -45.49
C GLY A 11 -15.73 25.17 -44.65
N MET A 12 -15.93 23.90 -44.99
CA MET A 12 -17.00 23.11 -44.37
C MET A 12 -16.72 22.67 -42.92
N LEU A 13 -15.47 22.50 -42.53
CA LEU A 13 -15.11 22.13 -41.12
C LEU A 13 -15.19 23.31 -40.19
N SER A 14 -14.75 24.49 -40.65
CA SER A 14 -14.82 25.75 -39.88
C SER A 14 -16.26 26.16 -39.58
N ASP A 15 -17.16 26.03 -40.56
CA ASP A 15 -18.57 26.37 -40.38
C ASP A 15 -19.31 25.42 -39.46
N ARG A 16 -18.96 24.12 -39.44
CA ARG A 16 -19.55 23.15 -38.50
C ARG A 16 -19.12 23.37 -37.07
N ILE A 17 -17.86 23.75 -36.83
CA ILE A 17 -17.35 24.05 -35.49
C ILE A 17 -17.97 25.36 -34.98
N GLY A 18 -18.08 26.37 -35.84
CA GLY A 18 -18.71 27.65 -35.50
C GLY A 18 -20.23 27.57 -35.24
N ALA A 19 -20.93 26.68 -35.93
CA ALA A 19 -22.36 26.44 -35.69
C ALA A 19 -22.59 25.70 -34.37
N LYS A 20 -21.74 24.73 -34.03
CA LYS A 20 -21.81 23.98 -32.75
C LYS A 20 -21.47 24.86 -31.55
N ALA A 21 -20.51 25.77 -31.69
CA ALA A 21 -20.17 26.74 -30.64
C ALA A 21 -21.26 27.76 -30.38
N ARG A 22 -21.96 28.24 -31.42
CA ARG A 22 -23.11 29.13 -31.27
C ARG A 22 -24.32 28.48 -30.64
N GLY A 23 -24.60 27.19 -30.89
CA GLY A 23 -25.67 26.44 -30.24
C GLY A 23 -25.46 26.18 -28.74
N LEU A 24 -24.22 26.27 -28.23
CA LEU A 24 -23.95 26.22 -26.80
C LEU A 24 -24.18 27.56 -26.07
N GLN A 25 -24.17 28.67 -26.80
CA GLN A 25 -24.29 30.01 -26.23
C GLN A 25 -25.77 30.46 -26.05
N ASP A 26 -26.70 29.77 -26.69
CA ASP A 26 -28.14 30.05 -26.61
C ASP A 26 -28.91 29.13 -25.62
N GLN A 27 -28.16 28.35 -24.78
CA GLN A 27 -28.83 27.58 -23.74
C GLN A 27 -29.35 28.50 -22.63
N PRO A 28 -30.63 28.37 -22.24
CA PRO A 28 -31.16 29.16 -21.14
C PRO A 28 -30.35 28.89 -19.87
N PRO A 29 -30.14 29.90 -19.01
CA PRO A 29 -29.38 29.71 -17.78
C PRO A 29 -30.05 28.62 -16.94
N LEU A 30 -29.20 27.63 -16.54
CA LEU A 30 -29.65 26.51 -15.70
C LEU A 30 -30.45 27.00 -14.51
N SER A 31 -31.59 26.36 -14.28
CA SER A 31 -32.45 26.65 -13.13
C SER A 31 -31.69 26.43 -11.83
N VAL A 32 -32.13 27.07 -10.75
CA VAL A 32 -31.48 26.88 -9.43
C VAL A 32 -31.50 25.41 -9.01
N ALA A 33 -32.57 24.69 -9.33
CA ALA A 33 -32.67 23.25 -9.05
C ALA A 33 -31.62 22.40 -9.81
N GLU A 34 -31.36 22.72 -11.10
CA GLU A 34 -30.34 22.03 -11.91
C GLU A 34 -28.92 22.31 -11.41
N LYS A 35 -28.65 23.54 -10.99
CA LYS A 35 -27.37 23.91 -10.38
C LYS A 35 -27.14 23.15 -9.07
N LEU A 36 -28.17 23.04 -8.24
CA LEU A 36 -28.12 22.30 -6.99
C LEU A 36 -27.89 20.79 -7.25
N LEU A 37 -28.57 20.22 -8.23
CA LEU A 37 -28.42 18.83 -8.63
C LEU A 37 -26.96 18.54 -9.13
N LEU A 38 -26.43 19.41 -9.97
CA LEU A 38 -25.05 19.30 -10.44
C LEU A 38 -24.04 19.35 -9.30
N LEU A 39 -24.26 20.23 -8.32
CA LEU A 39 -23.40 20.36 -7.15
C LEU A 39 -23.44 19.10 -6.28
N VAL A 40 -24.62 18.52 -6.06
CA VAL A 40 -24.80 17.25 -5.33
C VAL A 40 -24.12 16.10 -6.09
N CYS A 41 -24.28 16.01 -7.40
CA CYS A 41 -23.61 14.99 -8.22
C CYS A 41 -22.09 15.14 -8.17
N ALA A 42 -21.56 16.36 -8.26
CA ALA A 42 -20.13 16.62 -8.15
C ALA A 42 -19.60 16.22 -6.78
N ALA A 43 -20.29 16.57 -5.70
CA ALA A 43 -19.92 16.15 -4.35
C ALA A 43 -19.92 14.62 -4.20
N ALA A 44 -20.95 13.94 -4.70
CA ALA A 44 -21.03 12.48 -4.67
C ALA A 44 -19.87 11.81 -5.44
N LEU A 45 -19.48 12.36 -6.59
CA LEU A 45 -18.32 11.87 -7.35
C LEU A 45 -17.01 12.04 -6.58
N VAL A 46 -16.80 13.20 -5.94
CA VAL A 46 -15.62 13.44 -5.11
C VAL A 46 -15.54 12.43 -3.95
N PHE A 47 -16.68 12.20 -3.27
CA PHE A 47 -16.74 11.19 -2.19
C PHE A 47 -16.46 9.78 -2.71
N ALA A 48 -17.01 9.38 -3.84
CA ALA A 48 -16.76 8.08 -4.44
C ALA A 48 -15.28 7.91 -4.84
N CYS A 49 -14.67 8.93 -5.42
CA CYS A 49 -13.24 8.91 -5.76
C CYS A 49 -12.35 8.83 -4.52
N ALA A 50 -12.67 9.59 -3.46
CA ALA A 50 -11.92 9.56 -2.22
C ALA A 50 -11.99 8.17 -1.55
N ALA A 51 -13.19 7.58 -1.48
CA ALA A 51 -13.39 6.23 -0.93
C ALA A 51 -12.63 5.17 -1.76
N GLY A 52 -12.68 5.25 -3.08
CA GLY A 52 -11.94 4.36 -3.98
C GLY A 52 -10.42 4.48 -3.80
N TYR A 53 -9.91 5.70 -3.65
CA TYR A 53 -8.49 5.94 -3.43
C TYR A 53 -7.99 5.31 -2.12
N THR A 54 -8.74 5.46 -1.02
CA THR A 54 -8.36 4.89 0.29
C THR A 54 -8.32 3.37 0.25
N GLU A 55 -9.21 2.72 -0.49
CA GLU A 55 -9.23 1.28 -0.63
C GLU A 55 -8.04 0.76 -1.47
N LEU A 56 -7.72 1.44 -2.56
CA LEU A 56 -6.56 1.11 -3.39
C LEU A 56 -5.24 1.27 -2.61
N ASP A 57 -5.11 2.33 -1.81
CA ASP A 57 -3.94 2.55 -0.95
C ASP A 57 -3.79 1.42 0.09
N ARG A 58 -4.89 1.00 0.71
CA ARG A 58 -4.91 -0.13 1.65
C ARG A 58 -4.44 -1.44 1.00
N GLN A 59 -4.98 -1.76 -0.17
CA GLN A 59 -4.59 -2.98 -0.90
C GLN A 59 -3.12 -2.93 -1.34
N SER A 60 -2.64 -1.77 -1.77
CA SER A 60 -1.23 -1.58 -2.12
C SER A 60 -0.31 -1.81 -0.92
N LYS A 61 -0.61 -1.20 0.22
CA LYS A 61 0.15 -1.38 1.47
C LYS A 61 0.15 -2.84 1.95
N ALA A 62 -1.00 -3.52 1.88
CA ALA A 62 -1.10 -4.92 2.25
C ALA A 62 -0.24 -5.83 1.34
N ARG A 63 -0.23 -5.58 0.03
CA ARG A 63 0.63 -6.32 -0.92
C ARG A 63 2.12 -6.06 -0.65
N THR A 64 2.49 -4.82 -0.36
CA THR A 64 3.86 -4.46 0.01
C THR A 64 4.26 -5.20 1.28
N ALA A 65 3.47 -5.15 2.35
CA ALA A 65 3.75 -5.86 3.60
C ALA A 65 3.87 -7.38 3.39
N LEU A 66 3.04 -7.98 2.52
CA LEU A 66 3.15 -9.40 2.16
C LEU A 66 4.48 -9.71 1.45
N THR A 67 4.94 -8.83 0.57
CA THR A 67 6.23 -8.99 -0.11
C THR A 67 7.38 -8.87 0.87
N GLN A 68 7.30 -7.91 1.78
CA GLN A 68 8.32 -7.67 2.80
C GLN A 68 8.43 -8.84 3.81
N VAL A 69 7.31 -9.39 4.29
CA VAL A 69 7.38 -10.55 5.20
C VAL A 69 7.95 -11.81 4.51
N LYS A 70 7.72 -11.98 3.22
CA LYS A 70 8.37 -13.06 2.44
C LYS A 70 9.89 -12.83 2.33
N ALA A 71 10.33 -11.61 2.08
CA ALA A 71 11.74 -11.25 2.08
C ALA A 71 12.37 -11.45 3.46
N ALA A 72 11.67 -11.02 4.53
CA ALA A 72 12.07 -11.23 5.91
C ALA A 72 12.26 -12.72 6.24
N GLN A 73 11.31 -13.56 5.85
CA GLN A 73 11.40 -15.01 6.06
C GLN A 73 12.58 -15.63 5.33
N LEU A 74 12.84 -15.23 4.08
CA LEU A 74 13.98 -15.74 3.31
C LEU A 74 15.31 -15.30 3.94
N ALA A 75 15.43 -14.03 4.32
CA ALA A 75 16.59 -13.50 5.01
C ALA A 75 16.82 -14.21 6.37
N ALA A 76 15.74 -14.36 7.16
CA ALA A 76 15.80 -15.05 8.44
C ALA A 76 16.29 -16.51 8.30
N ARG A 77 15.84 -17.23 7.28
CA ARG A 77 16.31 -18.59 6.99
C ARG A 77 17.80 -18.62 6.58
N ALA A 78 18.24 -17.64 5.79
CA ALA A 78 19.63 -17.54 5.38
C ALA A 78 20.55 -17.28 6.57
N VAL A 79 20.19 -16.31 7.44
CA VAL A 79 20.96 -16.01 8.66
C VAL A 79 20.91 -17.17 9.65
N ALA A 80 19.77 -17.84 9.82
CA ALA A 80 19.68 -19.04 10.66
C ALA A 80 20.61 -20.16 10.19
N ALA A 81 20.71 -20.37 8.87
CA ALA A 81 21.65 -21.36 8.30
C ALA A 81 23.12 -20.98 8.55
N GLN A 82 23.46 -19.69 8.50
CA GLN A 82 24.79 -19.18 8.82
C GLN A 82 25.13 -19.39 10.30
N CYS A 83 24.20 -19.05 11.21
CA CYS A 83 24.34 -19.27 12.64
C CYS A 83 24.51 -20.76 12.96
N TYR A 84 23.72 -21.62 12.35
CA TYR A 84 23.85 -23.07 12.50
C TYR A 84 25.21 -23.57 12.05
N ALA A 85 25.71 -23.15 10.90
CA ALA A 85 27.01 -23.52 10.39
C ALA A 85 28.16 -23.01 11.26
N ALA A 86 28.01 -21.85 11.89
CA ALA A 86 28.98 -21.26 12.80
C ALA A 86 28.87 -21.77 14.25
N GLY A 87 27.83 -22.53 14.60
CA GLY A 87 27.54 -22.92 15.97
C GLY A 87 27.16 -21.73 16.86
N ALA A 88 26.68 -20.63 16.27
CA ALA A 88 26.31 -19.41 16.96
C ALA A 88 24.83 -19.43 17.32
N PRO A 89 24.40 -18.76 18.43
CA PRO A 89 22.99 -18.67 18.80
C PRO A 89 22.23 -17.82 17.76
N TYR A 90 21.06 -18.29 17.34
CA TYR A 90 20.14 -17.56 16.45
C TYR A 90 18.98 -16.93 17.19
N ALA A 91 18.39 -17.65 18.14
CA ALA A 91 17.26 -17.21 18.93
C ALA A 91 17.69 -16.92 20.38
N ASP A 92 17.08 -15.87 20.97
CA ASP A 92 17.19 -15.54 22.39
C ASP A 92 15.82 -15.14 22.92
N HIS A 93 15.20 -16.00 23.70
CA HIS A 93 13.88 -15.76 24.31
C HIS A 93 13.86 -14.63 25.35
N THR A 94 15.02 -14.14 25.77
CA THR A 94 15.12 -12.99 26.69
C THR A 94 15.17 -11.66 25.94
N SER A 95 15.47 -11.69 24.66
CA SER A 95 15.48 -10.53 23.78
C SER A 95 14.06 -10.10 23.41
N ARG A 96 13.86 -8.78 23.24
CA ARG A 96 12.56 -8.19 22.87
C ARG A 96 12.08 -8.63 21.49
N ASP A 97 13.00 -8.85 20.60
CA ASP A 97 12.76 -9.25 19.21
C ASP A 97 12.84 -10.77 18.99
N GLY A 98 13.19 -11.52 20.06
CA GLY A 98 13.32 -12.99 20.03
C GLY A 98 14.58 -13.50 19.37
N PHE A 99 15.45 -12.64 18.87
CA PHE A 99 16.71 -12.99 18.20
C PHE A 99 17.91 -12.81 19.13
N ALA A 100 18.97 -13.52 18.88
CA ALA A 100 20.27 -13.23 19.48
C ALA A 100 20.79 -11.87 18.99
N ALA A 101 21.69 -11.25 19.75
CA ALA A 101 22.17 -9.90 19.52
C ALA A 101 22.71 -9.71 18.08
N GLY A 102 22.20 -8.70 17.37
CA GLY A 102 22.61 -8.32 16.01
C GLY A 102 21.93 -9.11 14.88
N ILE A 103 21.24 -10.21 15.18
CA ILE A 103 20.59 -11.05 14.17
C ILE A 103 19.42 -10.34 13.50
N ALA A 104 18.62 -9.59 14.25
CA ALA A 104 17.49 -8.85 13.69
C ALA A 104 17.95 -7.82 12.65
N GLU A 105 19.00 -7.05 12.96
CA GLU A 105 19.60 -6.03 12.07
C GLU A 105 20.21 -6.67 10.81
N GLU A 106 20.84 -7.85 10.96
CA GLU A 106 21.37 -8.59 9.82
C GLU A 106 20.27 -9.06 8.89
N ILE A 107 19.14 -9.57 9.43
CA ILE A 107 17.96 -9.96 8.65
C ILE A 107 17.35 -8.75 7.93
N GLU A 108 17.19 -7.64 8.62
CA GLU A 108 16.65 -6.39 8.06
C GLU A 108 17.53 -5.86 6.93
N THR A 109 18.84 -5.89 7.11
CA THR A 109 19.82 -5.48 6.11
C THR A 109 19.80 -6.41 4.90
N LEU A 110 19.87 -7.73 5.12
CA LEU A 110 19.89 -8.73 4.06
C LEU A 110 18.58 -8.73 3.25
N GLY A 111 17.45 -8.56 3.93
CA GLY A 111 16.12 -8.47 3.31
C GLY A 111 15.81 -7.10 2.70
N SER A 112 16.67 -6.08 2.91
CA SER A 112 16.41 -4.68 2.57
C SER A 112 15.05 -4.21 3.10
N LEU A 113 14.78 -4.50 4.36
CA LEU A 113 13.48 -4.29 4.99
C LEU A 113 13.41 -2.88 5.59
N PRO A 114 12.37 -2.08 5.26
CA PRO A 114 12.17 -0.76 5.87
C PRO A 114 11.54 -0.81 7.27
N GLY A 115 11.00 -1.98 7.65
CA GLY A 115 10.37 -2.23 8.95
C GLY A 115 11.21 -3.13 9.84
N THR A 116 10.64 -3.52 10.96
CA THR A 116 11.28 -4.36 11.97
C THR A 116 10.79 -5.80 11.92
N VAL A 117 11.68 -6.75 12.24
CA VAL A 117 11.36 -8.17 12.36
C VAL A 117 11.37 -8.60 13.82
N THR A 118 10.48 -9.51 14.16
CA THR A 118 10.39 -10.13 15.49
C THR A 118 10.19 -11.63 15.32
N LEU A 119 11.02 -12.42 15.96
CA LEU A 119 10.92 -13.87 15.99
C LEU A 119 9.93 -14.25 17.11
N LEU A 120 8.83 -14.88 16.76
CA LEU A 120 7.83 -15.31 17.71
C LEU A 120 8.05 -16.77 18.13
N GLN A 121 8.46 -17.61 17.19
CA GLN A 121 8.65 -19.04 17.44
C GLN A 121 9.72 -19.63 16.53
N VAL A 122 10.57 -20.48 17.13
CA VAL A 122 11.50 -21.38 16.43
C VAL A 122 11.17 -22.82 16.78
N SER A 123 11.62 -23.74 15.95
CA SER A 123 11.56 -25.17 16.24
C SER A 123 12.51 -25.56 17.39
N ALA A 124 12.40 -26.80 17.82
CA ALA A 124 13.22 -27.33 18.92
C ALA A 124 14.73 -27.33 18.63
N ASP A 125 15.14 -27.24 17.36
CA ASP A 125 16.55 -27.10 16.94
C ASP A 125 17.10 -25.68 17.16
N GLY A 126 16.22 -24.69 17.45
CA GLY A 126 16.58 -23.30 17.67
C GLY A 126 16.90 -22.50 16.41
N TYR A 127 16.84 -23.09 15.20
CA TYR A 127 17.25 -22.46 13.96
C TYR A 127 16.17 -22.43 12.87
N THR A 128 15.14 -23.27 12.98
CA THR A 128 14.04 -23.26 11.99
C THR A 128 12.95 -22.29 12.41
N VAL A 129 12.76 -21.25 11.64
CA VAL A 129 11.71 -20.22 11.89
C VAL A 129 10.33 -20.84 11.71
N GLN A 130 9.53 -20.83 12.78
CA GLN A 130 8.14 -21.27 12.78
C GLN A 130 7.18 -20.08 12.65
N GLN A 131 7.42 -19.00 13.40
CA GLN A 131 6.62 -17.79 13.30
C GLN A 131 7.51 -16.54 13.33
N LEU A 132 7.27 -15.63 12.39
CA LEU A 132 7.97 -14.37 12.21
C LEU A 132 6.99 -13.25 12.00
N LEU A 133 7.08 -12.19 12.79
CA LEU A 133 6.30 -10.97 12.63
C LEU A 133 7.14 -9.89 11.97
N TYR A 134 6.60 -9.30 10.93
CA TYR A 134 7.12 -8.10 10.29
C TYR A 134 6.21 -6.91 10.61
N ALA A 135 6.81 -5.76 10.93
CA ALA A 135 6.08 -4.56 11.30
C ALA A 135 6.64 -3.33 10.58
N GLU A 136 5.79 -2.63 9.82
CA GLU A 136 6.10 -1.38 9.12
C GLU A 136 4.94 -0.40 9.26
N GLY A 137 5.18 0.74 9.93
CA GLY A 137 4.14 1.71 10.22
C GLY A 137 2.92 1.08 10.89
N GLU A 138 1.76 1.19 10.24
CA GLU A 138 0.50 0.58 10.71
C GLU A 138 0.31 -0.87 10.26
N MET A 139 1.14 -1.36 9.32
CA MET A 139 1.00 -2.70 8.77
C MET A 139 1.74 -3.72 9.62
N ARG A 140 1.11 -4.88 9.75
CA ARG A 140 1.68 -6.07 10.40
C ARG A 140 1.51 -7.25 9.46
N ALA A 141 2.55 -8.06 9.34
CA ALA A 141 2.50 -9.26 8.55
C ALA A 141 3.15 -10.40 9.33
N LEU A 142 2.42 -11.49 9.50
CA LEU A 142 2.87 -12.69 10.18
C LEU A 142 3.17 -13.76 9.14
N TYR A 143 4.33 -14.35 9.23
CA TYR A 143 4.62 -15.65 8.67
C TYR A 143 4.41 -16.72 9.75
N ASP A 144 3.69 -17.76 9.40
CA ASP A 144 3.50 -18.96 10.21
C ASP A 144 3.74 -20.20 9.32
N ALA A 145 4.53 -21.12 9.80
CA ALA A 145 4.92 -22.30 9.01
C ALA A 145 3.74 -23.24 8.69
N GLU A 146 2.68 -23.21 9.49
CA GLU A 146 1.51 -24.06 9.32
C GLU A 146 0.41 -23.38 8.49
N THR A 147 0.14 -22.10 8.76
CA THR A 147 -0.99 -21.37 8.16
C THR A 147 -0.58 -20.43 7.01
N GLY A 148 0.73 -20.18 6.83
CA GLY A 148 1.26 -19.31 5.79
C GLY A 148 1.38 -17.85 6.22
N TYR A 149 0.88 -16.92 5.40
CA TYR A 149 1.06 -15.49 5.63
C TYR A 149 -0.27 -14.81 5.94
N THR A 150 -0.27 -14.01 7.01
CA THR A 150 -1.40 -13.18 7.39
C THR A 150 -0.97 -11.72 7.46
N VAL A 151 -1.72 -10.81 6.83
CA VAL A 151 -1.43 -9.37 6.83
C VAL A 151 -2.63 -8.64 7.40
N TRP A 152 -2.38 -7.73 8.34
CA TRP A 152 -3.43 -6.88 8.93
C TRP A 152 -2.91 -5.49 9.25
N ARG A 153 -3.82 -4.58 9.50
CA ARG A 153 -3.52 -3.24 10.00
C ARG A 153 -3.61 -3.25 11.52
N ALA A 154 -2.56 -2.79 12.19
CA ALA A 154 -2.62 -2.54 13.61
C ALA A 154 -3.55 -1.33 13.83
N GLU A 155 -4.65 -1.52 14.55
CA GLU A 155 -5.47 -0.39 14.98
C GLU A 155 -4.64 0.48 15.93
N PRO A 156 -4.69 1.83 15.79
CA PRO A 156 -4.08 2.70 16.77
C PRO A 156 -4.78 2.46 18.11
N ARG A 157 -4.11 1.81 19.04
CA ARG A 157 -4.58 1.74 20.41
C ARG A 157 -4.52 3.15 20.98
N LEU A 158 -5.68 3.82 21.08
CA LEU A 158 -5.83 5.01 21.87
C LEU A 158 -5.61 4.57 23.34
N HIS A 159 -4.40 4.78 23.82
CA HIS A 159 -4.08 4.60 25.23
C HIS A 159 -4.67 5.82 25.95
N PHE A 160 -5.90 5.71 26.43
CA PHE A 160 -6.42 6.65 27.41
C PHE A 160 -5.72 6.34 28.73
N ASP A 161 -4.73 7.14 29.05
CA ASP A 161 -4.20 7.19 30.39
C ASP A 161 -5.31 7.78 31.27
N SER A 162 -6.10 6.90 31.86
CA SER A 162 -7.03 7.28 32.93
C SER A 162 -6.18 7.56 34.14
N GLY A 163 -5.60 8.76 34.21
CA GLY A 163 -4.87 9.27 35.36
C GLY A 163 -5.76 9.34 36.60
N VAL A 164 -6.10 8.19 37.11
CA VAL A 164 -6.57 8.03 38.50
C VAL A 164 -5.35 7.70 39.33
N ASN A 165 -4.68 8.75 39.73
CA ASN A 165 -3.68 8.64 40.77
C ASN A 165 -4.43 8.59 42.12
N PRO A 166 -4.25 7.56 43.00
CA PRO A 166 -4.84 7.52 44.33
C PRO A 166 -4.23 8.55 45.28
#